data_7b8028fcb3a5b00548c0b88d9530a083
#
_entry.id   7b8028fcb3a5b00548c0b88d9530a083
#
_cell.length_a   1.000
_cell.length_b   1.000
_cell.length_c   1.000
_cell.angle_alpha   90.00
_cell.angle_beta   90.00
_cell.angle_gamma   90.00
#
_symmetry.space_group_name_H-M   'P 1'
#
loop_
_entity.id
_entity.type
_entity.pdbx_description
1 polymer ?
#
loop_
_entity_poly.entity_id
_entity_poly.type
_entity_poly.pdbx_seq_one_letter_code
_entity_poly.pdbx_strand_id
1 'polypeptide(L)'
;PGTMNPVQHGEVFVTDDGAETDLDLGHYERFIDESLTRNSNVTTGKVYWSVLQRERRGDYGGGTVQVIPHITNEIKDRFYRNFTTDKTEIAIIEVGGTVGDIESQPFLESIRQFQHEVGRNNSMLIHVTLIPYLSASQELKTKPTQASVKELQGMGLQPDVIMCRSDYPMGDQMKAKIGLFCNVPVSHVLENLNCDVLYEVPLMLEEEHLADVACECLGLDSPKPDLDEWKAMVDAWKNPTSSVTVALVGKYTALHDAYISVVEALKHGGVAHHASVTIKWVDSEQVTTENVAEQLKDVSGVIVPGGFGDRGIEGMITSIRYARENNIPFLGLCLGMQMAIVEFARHVLDIRDAHSIELDPQTAHPVIHLMPDQNGVTDIGGTLRLGSYPCILGKDTKAYQLYGTEKIAERHRHRYEVNNDYRAALTSHGMTLSGISPDGRIVEMIELPNHPWFIGTQAHPELKSRPNRPHPLFKGFIGAALEYQKKNEN
;
A
#
# COMPACT_ATOMS: atom_id res chain seq x y z
N PRO A 1 -12.91 -0.02 -7.41
CA PRO A 1 -13.75 -1.11 -7.90
C PRO A 1 -12.93 -2.38 -8.08
N GLY A 2 -13.52 -3.56 -7.80
CA GLY A 2 -12.85 -4.86 -7.84
C GLY A 2 -12.39 -5.34 -9.22
N THR A 3 -12.34 -4.45 -10.19
CA THR A 3 -11.82 -4.62 -11.55
C THR A 3 -10.56 -3.80 -11.82
N MET A 4 -9.96 -3.20 -10.79
CA MET A 4 -8.71 -2.45 -10.94
C MET A 4 -7.57 -3.38 -11.38
N ASN A 5 -6.85 -2.95 -12.41
CA ASN A 5 -5.71 -3.70 -12.96
C ASN A 5 -4.39 -3.08 -12.46
N PRO A 6 -3.55 -3.82 -11.72
CA PRO A 6 -2.27 -3.32 -11.24
C PRO A 6 -1.33 -2.77 -12.32
N VAL A 7 -1.43 -3.28 -13.54
CA VAL A 7 -0.61 -2.81 -14.69
C VAL A 7 -0.97 -1.37 -15.11
N GLN A 8 -2.22 -0.94 -14.88
CA GLN A 8 -2.67 0.41 -15.26
C GLN A 8 -2.70 1.40 -14.09
N HIS A 9 -3.00 0.92 -12.88
CA HIS A 9 -3.28 1.75 -11.72
C HIS A 9 -2.25 1.60 -10.59
N GLY A 10 -1.23 0.75 -10.78
CA GLY A 10 -0.35 0.35 -9.70
C GLY A 10 -1.04 -0.61 -8.73
N GLU A 11 -0.54 -0.70 -7.51
CA GLU A 11 -1.06 -1.60 -6.48
C GLU A 11 -2.53 -1.31 -6.15
N VAL A 12 -3.31 -2.36 -5.97
CA VAL A 12 -4.65 -2.26 -5.38
C VAL A 12 -4.52 -2.45 -3.88
N PHE A 13 -4.67 -1.34 -3.14
CA PHE A 13 -4.61 -1.36 -1.69
C PHE A 13 -5.95 -1.81 -1.09
N VAL A 14 -5.90 -2.57 0.00
CA VAL A 14 -7.10 -3.06 0.69
C VAL A 14 -7.10 -2.61 2.15
N THR A 15 -8.20 -2.00 2.57
CA THR A 15 -8.42 -1.58 3.98
C THR A 15 -8.87 -2.74 4.86
N ASP A 16 -8.82 -2.57 6.19
CA ASP A 16 -9.26 -3.60 7.14
C ASP A 16 -10.75 -3.96 6.95
N ASP A 17 -11.60 -3.00 6.58
CA ASP A 17 -13.02 -3.19 6.32
C ASP A 17 -13.37 -3.63 4.88
N GLY A 18 -12.35 -4.04 4.10
CA GLY A 18 -12.51 -4.66 2.80
C GLY A 18 -12.79 -3.71 1.65
N ALA A 19 -12.41 -2.45 1.74
CA ALA A 19 -12.45 -1.56 0.57
C ALA A 19 -11.20 -1.76 -0.29
N GLU A 20 -11.41 -1.91 -1.60
CA GLU A 20 -10.35 -1.80 -2.61
C GLU A 20 -10.19 -0.33 -3.00
N THR A 21 -8.94 0.14 -2.96
CA THR A 21 -8.57 1.54 -3.22
C THR A 21 -7.32 1.61 -4.09
N ASP A 22 -6.94 2.82 -4.48
CA ASP A 22 -5.63 3.06 -5.08
C ASP A 22 -4.49 2.95 -4.05
N LEU A 23 -3.26 3.07 -4.53
CA LEU A 23 -2.04 2.92 -3.73
C LEU A 23 -1.82 4.06 -2.72
N ASP A 24 -2.48 5.21 -2.90
CA ASP A 24 -2.25 6.40 -2.07
C ASP A 24 -2.64 6.17 -0.60
N LEU A 25 -3.70 5.38 -0.34
CA LEU A 25 -4.07 5.03 1.03
C LEU A 25 -2.95 4.28 1.76
N GLY A 26 -2.19 3.47 1.05
CA GLY A 26 -1.01 2.80 1.61
C GLY A 26 0.05 3.80 2.07
N HIS A 27 0.29 4.86 1.28
CA HIS A 27 1.18 5.94 1.69
C HIS A 27 0.67 6.63 2.95
N TYR A 28 -0.61 7.01 2.97
CA TYR A 28 -1.20 7.68 4.14
C TYR A 28 -1.07 6.84 5.41
N GLU A 29 -1.46 5.56 5.37
CA GLU A 29 -1.32 4.65 6.50
C GLU A 29 0.13 4.51 7.00
N ARG A 30 1.11 4.52 6.09
CA ARG A 30 2.53 4.43 6.46
C ARG A 30 3.03 5.66 7.21
N PHE A 31 2.50 6.85 6.87
CA PHE A 31 2.89 8.09 7.53
C PHE A 31 2.17 8.35 8.85
N ILE A 32 0.87 8.01 8.95
CA ILE A 32 0.07 8.32 10.14
C ILE A 32 0.00 7.15 11.13
N ASP A 33 0.49 5.96 10.75
CA ASP A 33 0.42 4.69 11.53
C ASP A 33 -1.00 4.32 12.00
N GLU A 34 -2.02 4.72 11.25
CA GLU A 34 -3.42 4.40 11.50
C GLU A 34 -3.99 3.60 10.33
N SER A 35 -4.90 2.67 10.63
CA SER A 35 -5.62 1.92 9.60
C SER A 35 -6.79 2.74 9.07
N LEU A 36 -6.78 3.03 7.78
CA LEU A 36 -7.85 3.74 7.10
C LEU A 36 -9.02 2.80 6.77
N THR A 37 -10.17 3.40 6.44
CA THR A 37 -11.42 2.68 6.17
C THR A 37 -11.97 3.00 4.78
N ARG A 38 -13.05 2.33 4.37
CA ARG A 38 -13.77 2.63 3.13
C ARG A 38 -14.25 4.08 3.01
N ASN A 39 -14.37 4.80 4.14
CA ASN A 39 -14.73 6.21 4.14
C ASN A 39 -13.55 7.10 3.74
N SER A 40 -12.34 6.60 3.82
CA SER A 40 -11.10 7.33 3.51
C SER A 40 -10.80 7.41 2.01
N ASN A 41 -11.60 6.78 1.14
CA ASN A 41 -11.47 6.86 -0.31
C ASN A 41 -12.80 7.21 -0.98
N VAL A 42 -12.85 8.38 -1.60
CA VAL A 42 -14.02 8.91 -2.30
C VAL A 42 -13.69 9.09 -3.78
N THR A 43 -14.36 8.33 -4.65
CA THR A 43 -14.21 8.46 -6.10
C THR A 43 -15.44 9.10 -6.74
N THR A 44 -15.25 9.80 -7.85
CA THR A 44 -16.34 10.37 -8.67
C THR A 44 -17.41 9.32 -8.98
N GLY A 45 -17.00 8.11 -9.38
CA GLY A 45 -17.93 7.02 -9.67
C GLY A 45 -18.81 6.62 -8.48
N LYS A 46 -18.23 6.50 -7.27
CA LYS A 46 -18.98 6.20 -6.04
C LYS A 46 -20.00 7.30 -5.70
N VAL A 47 -19.62 8.57 -5.90
CA VAL A 47 -20.49 9.74 -5.63
C VAL A 47 -21.68 9.75 -6.59
N TYR A 48 -21.41 9.73 -7.89
CA TYR A 48 -22.46 9.75 -8.90
C TYR A 48 -23.39 8.53 -8.81
N TRP A 49 -22.83 7.35 -8.58
CA TRP A 49 -23.61 6.14 -8.41
C TRP A 49 -24.59 6.23 -7.23
N SER A 50 -24.13 6.77 -6.08
CA SER A 50 -24.96 6.98 -4.90
C SER A 50 -26.14 7.92 -5.22
N VAL A 51 -25.87 9.05 -5.88
CA VAL A 51 -26.91 10.04 -6.23
C VAL A 51 -27.90 9.48 -7.24
N LEU A 52 -27.43 8.77 -8.29
CA LEU A 52 -28.30 8.14 -9.28
C LEU A 52 -29.20 7.06 -8.67
N GLN A 53 -28.66 6.24 -7.74
CA GLN A 53 -29.49 5.26 -7.04
C GLN A 53 -30.58 5.92 -6.18
N ARG A 54 -30.25 7.00 -5.46
CA ARG A 54 -31.21 7.77 -4.66
C ARG A 54 -32.29 8.42 -5.54
N GLU A 55 -31.91 8.98 -6.69
CA GLU A 55 -32.87 9.51 -7.65
C GLU A 55 -33.84 8.43 -8.13
N ARG A 56 -33.35 7.26 -8.52
CA ARG A 56 -34.17 6.14 -8.99
C ARG A 56 -35.10 5.57 -7.92
N ARG A 57 -34.73 5.67 -6.64
CA ARG A 57 -35.61 5.30 -5.53
C ARG A 57 -36.66 6.35 -5.18
N GLY A 58 -36.57 7.55 -5.77
CA GLY A 58 -37.46 8.67 -5.48
C GLY A 58 -37.10 9.46 -4.23
N ASP A 59 -35.88 9.32 -3.71
CA ASP A 59 -35.43 9.98 -2.46
C ASP A 59 -35.44 11.51 -2.58
N TYR A 60 -35.46 12.05 -3.81
CA TYR A 60 -35.53 13.50 -4.09
C TYR A 60 -36.95 14.01 -4.41
N GLY A 61 -37.99 13.20 -4.17
CA GLY A 61 -39.38 13.63 -4.31
C GLY A 61 -39.81 14.10 -5.71
N GLY A 62 -39.12 13.65 -6.76
CA GLY A 62 -39.39 14.04 -8.16
C GLY A 62 -38.78 15.39 -8.56
N GLY A 63 -37.93 15.99 -7.70
CA GLY A 63 -37.16 17.20 -8.01
C GLY A 63 -36.07 16.97 -9.05
N THR A 64 -35.64 18.02 -9.72
CA THR A 64 -34.51 17.97 -10.68
C THR A 64 -33.19 17.76 -9.93
N VAL A 65 -32.52 16.65 -10.22
CA VAL A 65 -31.20 16.35 -9.65
C VAL A 65 -30.12 17.07 -10.44
N GLN A 66 -29.25 17.81 -9.75
CA GLN A 66 -28.17 18.64 -10.33
C GLN A 66 -26.86 18.42 -9.60
N VAL A 67 -25.75 18.85 -10.19
CA VAL A 67 -24.46 18.82 -9.53
C VAL A 67 -24.49 19.59 -8.20
N ILE A 68 -25.00 20.83 -8.24
CA ILE A 68 -25.30 21.61 -7.06
C ILE A 68 -26.84 21.60 -6.87
N PRO A 69 -27.38 21.15 -5.74
CA PRO A 69 -26.68 20.73 -4.50
C PRO A 69 -26.45 19.22 -4.36
N HIS A 70 -26.93 18.35 -5.25
CA HIS A 70 -27.07 16.92 -4.98
C HIS A 70 -25.73 16.19 -4.95
N ILE A 71 -24.85 16.41 -5.97
CA ILE A 71 -23.51 15.83 -5.99
C ILE A 71 -22.63 16.47 -4.92
N THR A 72 -22.68 17.79 -4.78
CA THR A 72 -21.87 18.49 -3.76
C THR A 72 -22.26 18.11 -2.34
N ASN A 73 -23.55 17.90 -2.06
CA ASN A 73 -24.00 17.42 -0.75
C ASN A 73 -23.52 15.98 -0.49
N GLU A 74 -23.59 15.08 -1.48
CA GLU A 74 -23.08 13.72 -1.32
C GLU A 74 -21.57 13.71 -1.03
N ILE A 75 -20.79 14.59 -1.66
CA ILE A 75 -19.35 14.76 -1.40
C ILE A 75 -19.13 15.27 0.04
N LYS A 76 -19.85 16.33 0.45
CA LYS A 76 -19.75 16.87 1.83
C LYS A 76 -20.17 15.84 2.88
N ASP A 77 -21.23 15.06 2.64
CA ASP A 77 -21.66 13.98 3.53
C ASP A 77 -20.53 12.95 3.73
N ARG A 78 -19.72 12.68 2.68
CA ARG A 78 -18.56 11.79 2.80
C ARG A 78 -17.44 12.42 3.62
N PHE A 79 -17.22 13.73 3.54
CA PHE A 79 -16.27 14.41 4.42
C PHE A 79 -16.71 14.28 5.87
N TYR A 80 -17.98 14.53 6.18
CA TYR A 80 -18.53 14.41 7.53
C TYR A 80 -18.45 12.98 8.10
N ARG A 81 -18.53 11.94 7.27
CA ARG A 81 -18.44 10.54 7.74
C ARG A 81 -17.11 10.23 8.43
N ASN A 82 -16.03 10.95 8.12
CA ASN A 82 -14.74 10.78 8.79
C ASN A 82 -14.76 11.29 10.24
N PHE A 83 -15.73 12.10 10.63
CA PHE A 83 -15.90 12.63 11.99
C PHE A 83 -16.99 11.89 12.78
N THR A 84 -17.59 10.83 12.27
CA THR A 84 -18.66 10.09 12.93
C THR A 84 -18.17 9.15 14.03
N THR A 85 -16.88 8.92 14.11
CA THR A 85 -16.26 8.20 15.22
C THR A 85 -15.72 9.24 16.21
N ASP A 86 -16.06 9.15 17.48
CA ASP A 86 -15.67 10.07 18.56
C ASP A 86 -14.12 10.21 18.77
N LYS A 87 -13.31 9.66 17.87
CA LYS A 87 -11.85 9.62 17.96
C LYS A 87 -11.13 10.51 16.94
N THR A 88 -11.83 10.96 15.88
CA THR A 88 -11.19 11.78 14.84
C THR A 88 -11.26 13.24 15.24
N GLU A 89 -10.17 13.82 15.67
CA GLU A 89 -10.06 15.24 16.01
C GLU A 89 -9.71 16.08 14.79
N ILE A 90 -8.87 15.54 13.88
CA ILE A 90 -8.40 16.20 12.66
C ILE A 90 -8.60 15.24 11.48
N ALA A 91 -9.21 15.71 10.40
CA ALA A 91 -9.27 15.00 9.13
C ALA A 91 -8.50 15.76 8.06
N ILE A 92 -7.62 15.05 7.36
CA ILE A 92 -6.90 15.56 6.19
C ILE A 92 -7.62 15.05 4.95
N ILE A 93 -8.12 15.97 4.11
CA ILE A 93 -8.83 15.67 2.87
C ILE A 93 -7.91 16.06 1.72
N GLU A 94 -7.53 15.08 0.93
CA GLU A 94 -6.74 15.29 -0.29
C GLU A 94 -7.66 15.25 -1.51
N VAL A 95 -7.43 16.15 -2.46
CA VAL A 95 -8.10 16.16 -3.76
C VAL A 95 -7.05 16.04 -4.85
N GLY A 96 -7.08 14.91 -5.55
CA GLY A 96 -6.15 14.61 -6.63
C GLY A 96 -6.43 15.42 -7.90
N GLY A 97 -5.44 15.47 -8.76
CA GLY A 97 -5.47 16.19 -10.04
C GLY A 97 -4.97 17.63 -9.95
N THR A 98 -5.04 18.30 -11.08
CA THR A 98 -4.61 19.70 -11.20
C THR A 98 -5.82 20.62 -11.01
N VAL A 99 -5.64 21.74 -10.30
CA VAL A 99 -6.68 22.76 -10.18
C VAL A 99 -7.04 23.29 -11.58
N GLY A 100 -8.34 23.27 -11.90
CA GLY A 100 -8.87 23.58 -13.23
C GLY A 100 -9.33 22.38 -14.03
N ASP A 101 -8.93 21.16 -13.64
CA ASP A 101 -9.40 19.94 -14.27
C ASP A 101 -10.92 19.75 -14.05
N ILE A 102 -11.61 19.32 -15.09
CA ILE A 102 -13.09 19.16 -15.06
C ILE A 102 -13.50 18.14 -13.99
N GLU A 103 -12.73 17.08 -13.83
CA GLU A 103 -12.99 15.98 -12.90
C GLU A 103 -12.99 16.42 -11.44
N SER A 104 -12.17 17.41 -11.08
CA SER A 104 -12.04 17.90 -9.70
C SER A 104 -13.03 19.01 -9.35
N GLN A 105 -13.67 19.66 -10.34
CA GLN A 105 -14.56 20.82 -10.11
C GLN A 105 -15.68 20.56 -9.07
N PRO A 106 -16.43 19.44 -9.09
CA PRO A 106 -17.45 19.17 -8.08
C PRO A 106 -16.87 19.04 -6.66
N PHE A 107 -15.65 18.52 -6.52
CA PHE A 107 -14.96 18.43 -5.24
C PHE A 107 -14.51 19.78 -4.72
N LEU A 108 -13.91 20.61 -5.57
CA LEU A 108 -13.49 21.97 -5.21
C LEU A 108 -14.69 22.86 -4.82
N GLU A 109 -15.80 22.76 -5.56
CA GLU A 109 -17.05 23.45 -5.17
C GLU A 109 -17.59 22.92 -3.83
N SER A 110 -17.50 21.61 -3.57
CA SER A 110 -17.90 21.03 -2.29
C SER A 110 -17.03 21.53 -1.14
N ILE A 111 -15.72 21.67 -1.35
CA ILE A 111 -14.78 22.23 -0.35
C ILE A 111 -15.13 23.68 -0.07
N ARG A 112 -15.41 24.48 -1.09
CA ARG A 112 -15.83 25.88 -0.90
C ARG A 112 -17.08 25.99 -0.02
N GLN A 113 -18.09 25.15 -0.28
CA GLN A 113 -19.31 25.08 0.54
C GLN A 113 -18.99 24.57 1.94
N PHE A 114 -18.20 23.52 2.06
CA PHE A 114 -17.81 22.91 3.35
C PHE A 114 -17.07 23.89 4.25
N GLN A 115 -16.08 24.64 3.71
CA GLN A 115 -15.38 25.68 4.47
C GLN A 115 -16.33 26.77 5.00
N HIS A 116 -17.36 27.12 4.20
CA HIS A 116 -18.36 28.08 4.63
C HIS A 116 -19.26 27.51 5.77
N GLU A 117 -19.61 26.23 5.70
CA GLU A 117 -20.44 25.55 6.70
C GLU A 117 -19.72 25.35 8.04
N VAL A 118 -18.46 24.93 8.01
CA VAL A 118 -17.68 24.64 9.24
C VAL A 118 -17.03 25.91 9.83
N GLY A 119 -16.84 26.94 9.02
CA GLY A 119 -16.17 28.17 9.41
C GLY A 119 -14.63 28.09 9.27
N ARG A 120 -14.00 29.26 9.09
CA ARG A 120 -12.56 29.36 8.80
C ARG A 120 -11.66 28.82 9.91
N ASN A 121 -12.07 28.93 11.16
CA ASN A 121 -11.28 28.44 12.30
C ASN A 121 -11.30 26.89 12.44
N ASN A 122 -12.16 26.23 11.68
CA ASN A 122 -12.29 24.77 11.70
C ASN A 122 -11.83 24.12 10.39
N SER A 123 -11.24 24.89 9.48
CA SER A 123 -10.70 24.38 8.22
C SER A 123 -9.52 25.22 7.73
N MET A 124 -8.54 24.56 7.15
CA MET A 124 -7.36 25.15 6.55
C MET A 124 -7.17 24.55 5.15
N LEU A 125 -6.79 25.37 4.19
CA LEU A 125 -6.55 24.97 2.81
C LEU A 125 -5.06 25.07 2.46
N ILE A 126 -4.43 23.92 2.22
CA ILE A 126 -3.07 23.84 1.72
C ILE A 126 -3.11 23.62 0.22
N HIS A 127 -2.50 24.51 -0.54
CA HIS A 127 -2.37 24.37 -1.98
C HIS A 127 -0.97 23.91 -2.36
N VAL A 128 -0.86 22.68 -2.86
CA VAL A 128 0.41 22.10 -3.30
C VAL A 128 0.68 22.50 -4.74
N THR A 129 1.85 23.09 -5.00
CA THR A 129 2.24 23.58 -6.33
C THR A 129 3.65 23.13 -6.72
N LEU A 130 3.96 23.16 -8.01
CA LEU A 130 5.29 22.89 -8.53
C LEU A 130 6.01 24.21 -8.85
N ILE A 131 7.24 24.32 -8.38
CA ILE A 131 8.20 25.37 -8.75
C ILE A 131 9.23 24.76 -9.71
N PRO A 132 9.01 24.86 -11.03
CA PRO A 132 9.92 24.23 -11.98
C PRO A 132 11.27 24.96 -12.06
N TYR A 133 12.32 24.17 -12.18
CA TYR A 133 13.66 24.65 -12.47
C TYR A 133 13.92 24.58 -13.97
N LEU A 134 14.33 25.70 -14.56
CA LEU A 134 14.72 25.76 -15.96
C LEU A 134 16.22 25.62 -16.10
N SER A 135 16.67 24.44 -16.52
CA SER A 135 18.11 24.14 -16.67
C SER A 135 18.85 25.08 -17.62
N ALA A 136 18.18 25.57 -18.67
CA ALA A 136 18.80 26.49 -19.65
C ALA A 136 19.12 27.87 -19.08
N SER A 137 18.26 28.42 -18.21
CA SER A 137 18.46 29.70 -17.53
C SER A 137 18.95 29.57 -16.09
N GLN A 138 19.10 28.35 -15.59
CA GLN A 138 19.50 28.02 -14.22
C GLN A 138 18.69 28.78 -13.15
N GLU A 139 17.36 28.82 -13.31
CA GLU A 139 16.48 29.55 -12.41
C GLU A 139 15.18 28.82 -12.13
N LEU A 140 14.65 29.02 -10.93
CA LEU A 140 13.32 28.59 -10.53
C LEU A 140 12.24 29.58 -11.03
N LYS A 141 11.06 29.07 -11.41
CA LYS A 141 9.95 29.89 -11.94
C LYS A 141 8.73 29.84 -11.05
N THR A 142 8.28 31.00 -10.58
CA THR A 142 7.08 31.17 -9.73
C THR A 142 5.78 31.33 -10.51
N LYS A 143 5.84 31.55 -11.82
CA LYS A 143 4.64 31.79 -12.64
C LYS A 143 3.64 30.64 -12.64
N PRO A 144 4.04 29.37 -12.75
CA PRO A 144 3.09 28.26 -12.69
C PRO A 144 2.30 28.24 -11.37
N THR A 145 2.98 28.41 -10.22
CA THR A 145 2.35 28.53 -8.91
C THR A 145 1.36 29.69 -8.85
N GLN A 146 1.76 30.89 -9.30
CA GLN A 146 0.86 32.07 -9.35
C GLN A 146 -0.38 31.82 -10.21
N ALA A 147 -0.23 31.12 -11.35
CA ALA A 147 -1.35 30.79 -12.23
C ALA A 147 -2.29 29.77 -11.56
N SER A 148 -1.75 28.72 -10.94
CA SER A 148 -2.53 27.70 -10.22
C SER A 148 -3.32 28.28 -9.05
N VAL A 149 -2.68 29.15 -8.24
CA VAL A 149 -3.39 29.83 -7.13
C VAL A 149 -4.48 30.75 -7.65
N LYS A 150 -4.23 31.50 -8.76
CA LYS A 150 -5.23 32.36 -9.38
C LYS A 150 -6.43 31.58 -9.90
N GLU A 151 -6.22 30.41 -10.46
CA GLU A 151 -7.29 29.47 -10.88
C GLU A 151 -8.14 29.04 -9.68
N LEU A 152 -7.50 28.62 -8.59
CA LEU A 152 -8.18 28.26 -7.34
C LEU A 152 -8.99 29.42 -6.75
N GLN A 153 -8.42 30.64 -6.73
CA GLN A 153 -9.12 31.84 -6.30
C GLN A 153 -10.33 32.16 -7.19
N GLY A 154 -10.23 31.91 -8.50
CA GLY A 154 -11.35 32.01 -9.45
C GLY A 154 -12.54 31.12 -9.10
N MET A 155 -12.30 29.99 -8.42
CA MET A 155 -13.33 29.10 -7.89
C MET A 155 -13.86 29.50 -6.51
N GLY A 156 -13.38 30.63 -5.94
CA GLY A 156 -13.80 31.13 -4.63
C GLY A 156 -13.07 30.50 -3.45
N LEU A 157 -11.94 29.84 -3.69
CA LEU A 157 -11.08 29.24 -2.67
C LEU A 157 -9.79 30.05 -2.50
N GLN A 158 -9.49 30.48 -1.27
CA GLN A 158 -8.24 31.14 -0.91
C GLN A 158 -7.39 30.16 -0.10
N PRO A 159 -6.18 29.80 -0.56
CA PRO A 159 -5.30 28.98 0.24
C PRO A 159 -4.80 29.72 1.47
N ASP A 160 -4.69 29.01 2.60
CA ASP A 160 -4.06 29.50 3.82
C ASP A 160 -2.55 29.23 3.77
N VAL A 161 -2.14 28.15 3.12
CA VAL A 161 -0.74 27.75 2.93
C VAL A 161 -0.49 27.38 1.48
N ILE A 162 0.67 27.78 0.96
CA ILE A 162 1.18 27.32 -0.33
C ILE A 162 2.39 26.43 -0.09
N MET A 163 2.24 25.13 -0.42
CA MET A 163 3.31 24.14 -0.36
C MET A 163 4.01 24.08 -1.71
N CYS A 164 5.24 24.56 -1.78
CA CYS A 164 6.02 24.66 -3.01
C CYS A 164 6.94 23.44 -3.18
N ARG A 165 6.56 22.52 -4.07
CA ARG A 165 7.42 21.41 -4.49
C ARG A 165 8.51 21.93 -5.41
N SER A 166 9.78 21.68 -5.08
CA SER A 166 10.92 22.13 -5.86
C SER A 166 12.10 21.18 -5.77
N ASP A 167 12.92 21.14 -6.83
CA ASP A 167 14.19 20.40 -6.85
C ASP A 167 15.31 21.16 -6.12
N TYR A 168 15.17 22.47 -5.98
CA TYR A 168 16.20 23.34 -5.40
C TYR A 168 15.59 24.32 -4.40
N PRO A 169 16.37 24.77 -3.38
CA PRO A 169 15.91 25.77 -2.41
C PRO A 169 15.49 27.09 -3.08
N MET A 170 14.38 27.66 -2.60
CA MET A 170 13.78 28.86 -3.22
C MET A 170 14.37 30.17 -2.70
N GLY A 171 14.76 30.26 -1.48
CA GLY A 171 15.19 31.50 -0.83
C GLY A 171 14.06 32.50 -0.54
N ASP A 172 14.33 33.42 0.39
CA ASP A 172 13.33 34.34 0.98
C ASP A 172 12.68 35.28 -0.03
N GLN A 173 13.45 35.76 -1.01
CA GLN A 173 12.91 36.68 -2.04
C GLN A 173 11.83 35.99 -2.89
N MET A 174 12.00 34.73 -3.17
CA MET A 174 11.02 33.95 -3.94
C MET A 174 9.78 33.65 -3.10
N LYS A 175 9.96 33.24 -1.84
CA LYS A 175 8.85 33.06 -0.89
C LYS A 175 8.04 34.38 -0.74
N ALA A 176 8.72 35.53 -0.58
CA ALA A 176 8.07 36.83 -0.50
C ALA A 176 7.29 37.18 -1.78
N LYS A 177 7.87 36.90 -2.95
CA LYS A 177 7.19 37.13 -4.25
C LYS A 177 5.93 36.26 -4.38
N ILE A 178 5.99 34.96 -4.02
CA ILE A 178 4.83 34.06 -4.06
C ILE A 178 3.77 34.56 -3.09
N GLY A 179 4.12 34.87 -1.85
CA GLY A 179 3.20 35.40 -0.85
C GLY A 179 2.45 36.67 -1.34
N LEU A 180 3.18 37.62 -1.94
CA LEU A 180 2.60 38.86 -2.48
C LEU A 180 1.59 38.56 -3.60
N PHE A 181 1.95 37.75 -4.59
CA PHE A 181 1.11 37.47 -5.75
C PHE A 181 -0.07 36.56 -5.46
N CYS A 182 0.05 35.71 -4.43
CA CYS A 182 -0.96 34.73 -4.07
C CYS A 182 -1.80 35.13 -2.85
N ASN A 183 -1.55 36.31 -2.29
CA ASN A 183 -2.24 36.83 -1.12
C ASN A 183 -2.19 35.90 0.09
N VAL A 184 -0.97 35.45 0.41
CA VAL A 184 -0.67 34.56 1.54
C VAL A 184 0.51 35.18 2.32
N PRO A 185 0.52 35.10 3.68
CA PRO A 185 1.68 35.52 4.46
C PRO A 185 2.95 34.79 4.01
N VAL A 186 4.10 35.49 4.04
CA VAL A 186 5.38 34.87 3.61
C VAL A 186 5.72 33.65 4.45
N SER A 187 5.39 33.67 5.75
CA SER A 187 5.52 32.52 6.67
C SER A 187 4.66 31.31 6.32
N HIS A 188 3.67 31.46 5.46
CA HIS A 188 2.79 30.40 4.98
C HIS A 188 3.15 29.91 3.56
N VAL A 189 4.25 30.41 3.00
CA VAL A 189 4.84 29.87 1.76
C VAL A 189 5.95 28.91 2.14
N LEU A 190 5.63 27.63 2.14
CA LEU A 190 6.49 26.56 2.62
C LEU A 190 7.16 25.82 1.49
N GLU A 191 8.38 25.41 1.72
CA GLU A 191 9.20 24.67 0.77
C GLU A 191 9.11 23.18 1.04
N ASN A 192 8.99 22.36 -0.01
CA ASN A 192 9.08 20.92 0.07
C ASN A 192 10.01 20.41 -1.02
N LEU A 193 11.25 20.16 -0.65
CA LEU A 193 12.29 19.68 -1.56
C LEU A 193 12.19 18.17 -1.81
N ASN A 194 12.80 17.74 -2.90
CA ASN A 194 13.04 16.32 -3.10
C ASN A 194 14.02 15.79 -2.06
N CYS A 195 13.80 14.57 -1.60
CA CYS A 195 14.66 13.88 -0.64
C CYS A 195 14.89 12.43 -1.06
N ASP A 196 16.01 11.86 -0.63
CA ASP A 196 16.39 10.48 -0.96
C ASP A 196 15.53 9.45 -0.20
N VAL A 197 15.08 9.80 0.99
CA VAL A 197 14.23 8.97 1.84
C VAL A 197 12.90 9.66 2.03
N LEU A 198 11.83 9.10 1.47
CA LEU A 198 10.48 9.69 1.52
C LEU A 198 10.02 10.04 2.96
N TYR A 199 10.43 9.24 3.93
CA TYR A 199 10.08 9.43 5.34
C TYR A 199 10.83 10.60 6.01
N GLU A 200 11.71 11.29 5.29
CA GLU A 200 12.34 12.56 5.73
C GLU A 200 11.38 13.75 5.60
N VAL A 201 10.34 13.64 4.75
CA VAL A 201 9.39 14.72 4.48
C VAL A 201 8.76 15.33 5.76
N PRO A 202 8.28 14.56 6.75
CA PRO A 202 7.75 15.15 7.99
C PRO A 202 8.78 16.00 8.76
N LEU A 203 10.05 15.63 8.72
CA LEU A 203 11.13 16.39 9.38
C LEU A 203 11.38 17.72 8.64
N MET A 204 11.39 17.71 7.30
CA MET A 204 11.51 18.93 6.51
C MET A 204 10.30 19.86 6.72
N LEU A 205 9.09 19.33 6.82
CA LEU A 205 7.89 20.13 7.06
C LEU A 205 7.87 20.73 8.46
N GLU A 206 8.46 20.07 9.45
CA GLU A 206 8.66 20.64 10.79
C GLU A 206 9.71 21.76 10.78
N GLU A 207 10.80 21.61 10.02
CA GLU A 207 11.79 22.69 9.80
C GLU A 207 11.20 23.92 9.12
N GLU A 208 10.24 23.71 8.21
CA GLU A 208 9.45 24.78 7.57
C GLU A 208 8.29 25.29 8.44
N HIS A 209 8.16 24.84 9.69
CA HIS A 209 7.14 25.26 10.66
C HIS A 209 5.69 25.01 10.23
N LEU A 210 5.42 23.96 9.42
CA LEU A 210 4.05 23.62 9.00
C LEU A 210 3.13 23.36 10.19
N ALA A 211 3.61 22.69 11.24
CA ALA A 211 2.80 22.39 12.43
C ALA A 211 2.40 23.67 13.18
N ASP A 212 3.31 24.64 13.33
CA ASP A 212 3.04 25.94 13.96
C ASP A 212 2.01 26.73 13.15
N VAL A 213 2.17 26.79 11.82
CA VAL A 213 1.24 27.46 10.89
C VAL A 213 -0.15 26.81 10.93
N ALA A 214 -0.21 25.48 10.96
CA ALA A 214 -1.49 24.76 11.05
C ALA A 214 -2.21 25.05 12.37
N CYS A 215 -1.49 25.05 13.49
CA CYS A 215 -2.04 25.40 14.80
C CYS A 215 -2.54 26.86 14.83
N GLU A 216 -1.80 27.80 14.23
CA GLU A 216 -2.24 29.19 14.10
C GLU A 216 -3.55 29.30 13.27
N CYS A 217 -3.60 28.70 12.08
CA CYS A 217 -4.76 28.74 11.20
C CYS A 217 -6.02 28.12 11.82
N LEU A 218 -5.86 27.05 12.57
CA LEU A 218 -6.97 26.28 13.17
C LEU A 218 -7.28 26.66 14.62
N GLY A 219 -6.52 27.62 15.20
CA GLY A 219 -6.68 28.03 16.60
C GLY A 219 -6.44 26.91 17.59
N LEU A 220 -5.51 26.00 17.27
CA LEU A 220 -5.14 24.86 18.12
C LEU A 220 -3.99 25.23 19.05
N ASP A 221 -4.08 24.76 20.30
CA ASP A 221 -2.97 24.79 21.25
C ASP A 221 -2.41 23.37 21.38
N SER A 222 -1.28 23.13 20.75
CA SER A 222 -0.64 21.83 20.72
C SER A 222 0.83 21.95 21.13
N PRO A 223 1.35 21.00 21.92
CA PRO A 223 2.78 20.93 22.19
C PRO A 223 3.56 20.67 20.90
N LYS A 224 4.85 20.98 20.92
CA LYS A 224 5.73 20.61 19.81
C LYS A 224 5.72 19.10 19.61
N PRO A 225 5.73 18.62 18.34
CA PRO A 225 5.74 17.20 18.06
C PRO A 225 7.03 16.54 18.57
N ASP A 226 6.90 15.36 19.17
CA ASP A 226 8.04 14.50 19.47
C ASP A 226 8.35 13.64 18.23
N LEU A 227 9.45 13.94 17.57
CA LEU A 227 9.89 13.26 16.34
C LEU A 227 11.19 12.47 16.56
N ASP A 228 11.61 12.20 17.79
CA ASP A 228 12.91 11.58 18.05
C ASP A 228 12.98 10.14 17.53
N GLU A 229 11.92 9.33 17.71
CA GLU A 229 11.84 7.99 17.13
C GLU A 229 11.80 8.03 15.60
N TRP A 230 11.09 9.00 15.03
CA TRP A 230 11.02 9.19 13.58
C TRP A 230 12.39 9.58 12.99
N LYS A 231 13.11 10.49 13.64
CA LYS A 231 14.48 10.87 13.25
C LYS A 231 15.43 9.68 13.29
N ALA A 232 15.37 8.89 14.39
CA ALA A 232 16.20 7.70 14.52
C ALA A 232 15.91 6.66 13.41
N MET A 233 14.66 6.48 13.04
CA MET A 233 14.26 5.61 11.93
C MET A 233 14.79 6.13 10.59
N VAL A 234 14.65 7.42 10.29
CA VAL A 234 15.18 8.06 9.07
C VAL A 234 16.71 7.97 9.03
N ASP A 235 17.39 8.17 10.15
CA ASP A 235 18.85 8.02 10.26
C ASP A 235 19.30 6.58 9.96
N ALA A 236 18.62 5.58 10.53
CA ALA A 236 18.89 4.17 10.23
C ALA A 236 18.68 3.82 8.75
N TRP A 237 17.74 4.48 8.10
CA TRP A 237 17.50 4.32 6.65
C TRP A 237 18.63 4.94 5.82
N LYS A 238 19.09 6.14 6.18
CA LYS A 238 20.14 6.88 5.45
C LYS A 238 21.54 6.30 5.68
N ASN A 239 21.77 5.70 6.83
CA ASN A 239 23.09 5.21 7.29
C ASN A 239 23.06 3.70 7.61
N PRO A 240 22.76 2.82 6.63
CA PRO A 240 22.74 1.38 6.86
C PRO A 240 24.16 0.86 7.14
N THR A 241 24.28 -0.11 8.06
CA THR A 241 25.57 -0.73 8.41
C THR A 241 25.87 -2.01 7.62
N SER A 242 24.88 -2.51 6.89
CA SER A 242 24.98 -3.69 6.04
C SER A 242 24.05 -3.57 4.83
N SER A 243 24.14 -4.52 3.91
CA SER A 243 23.26 -4.57 2.73
C SER A 243 22.87 -6.01 2.44
N VAL A 244 21.69 -6.20 1.85
CA VAL A 244 21.21 -7.52 1.41
C VAL A 244 20.47 -7.39 0.09
N THR A 245 20.66 -8.36 -0.81
CA THR A 245 19.92 -8.44 -2.07
C THR A 245 18.87 -9.55 -1.98
N VAL A 246 17.62 -9.20 -2.30
CA VAL A 246 16.50 -10.16 -2.37
C VAL A 246 15.88 -10.13 -3.77
N ALA A 247 15.51 -11.31 -4.30
CA ALA A 247 14.78 -11.40 -5.55
C ALA A 247 13.27 -11.24 -5.29
N LEU A 248 12.64 -10.33 -6.02
CA LEU A 248 11.19 -10.27 -6.16
C LEU A 248 10.82 -10.92 -7.49
N VAL A 249 10.27 -12.13 -7.41
CA VAL A 249 9.88 -12.92 -8.58
C VAL A 249 8.39 -12.73 -8.83
N GLY A 250 8.04 -11.94 -9.83
CA GLY A 250 6.67 -11.53 -10.08
C GLY A 250 6.34 -11.36 -11.56
N LYS A 251 5.09 -11.11 -11.85
CA LYS A 251 4.59 -10.91 -13.23
C LYS A 251 4.38 -9.43 -13.61
N TYR A 252 4.46 -8.51 -12.65
CA TYR A 252 4.25 -7.06 -12.89
C TYR A 252 5.56 -6.26 -12.72
N THR A 253 6.70 -6.87 -13.01
CA THR A 253 8.03 -6.30 -12.79
C THR A 253 8.35 -5.09 -13.67
N ALA A 254 7.61 -4.90 -14.76
CA ALA A 254 7.72 -3.71 -15.62
C ALA A 254 7.11 -2.45 -15.01
N LEU A 255 6.19 -2.57 -14.04
CA LEU A 255 5.57 -1.47 -13.31
C LEU A 255 5.83 -1.67 -11.81
N HIS A 256 6.84 -1.03 -11.28
CA HIS A 256 7.27 -1.19 -9.89
C HIS A 256 6.17 -0.81 -8.88
N ASP A 257 5.32 0.16 -9.21
CA ASP A 257 4.18 0.58 -8.38
C ASP A 257 3.14 -0.53 -8.14
N ALA A 258 3.13 -1.57 -8.97
CA ALA A 258 2.26 -2.73 -8.75
C ALA A 258 2.62 -3.53 -7.47
N TYR A 259 3.83 -3.37 -6.97
CA TYR A 259 4.35 -4.04 -5.77
C TYR A 259 4.87 -3.05 -4.71
N ILE A 260 4.37 -1.81 -4.71
CA ILE A 260 4.94 -0.75 -3.86
C ILE A 260 4.91 -1.09 -2.38
N SER A 261 3.81 -1.67 -1.85
CA SER A 261 3.74 -2.09 -0.45
C SER A 261 4.70 -3.23 -0.12
N VAL A 262 4.95 -4.16 -1.06
CA VAL A 262 5.96 -5.22 -0.89
C VAL A 262 7.36 -4.62 -0.80
N VAL A 263 7.68 -3.70 -1.71
CA VAL A 263 8.97 -2.99 -1.73
C VAL A 263 9.19 -2.20 -0.43
N GLU A 264 8.19 -1.44 0.00
CA GLU A 264 8.25 -0.68 1.24
C GLU A 264 8.38 -1.60 2.45
N ALA A 265 7.61 -2.68 2.54
CA ALA A 265 7.69 -3.65 3.63
C ALA A 265 9.07 -4.33 3.73
N LEU A 266 9.70 -4.65 2.58
CA LEU A 266 11.08 -5.17 2.54
C LEU A 266 12.07 -4.14 3.09
N LYS A 267 11.96 -2.88 2.67
CA LYS A 267 12.80 -1.79 3.17
C LYS A 267 12.57 -1.53 4.67
N HIS A 268 11.32 -1.53 5.13
CA HIS A 268 11.01 -1.43 6.57
C HIS A 268 11.70 -2.54 7.37
N GLY A 269 11.66 -3.78 6.85
CA GLY A 269 12.41 -4.90 7.42
C GLY A 269 13.91 -4.65 7.46
N GLY A 270 14.45 -4.04 6.40
CA GLY A 270 15.86 -3.63 6.31
C GLY A 270 16.25 -2.62 7.39
N VAL A 271 15.47 -1.55 7.53
CA VAL A 271 15.70 -0.50 8.54
C VAL A 271 15.74 -1.09 9.96
N ALA A 272 14.85 -2.03 10.27
CA ALA A 272 14.84 -2.71 11.57
C ALA A 272 16.11 -3.52 11.86
N HIS A 273 16.90 -3.84 10.84
CA HIS A 273 18.19 -4.52 10.92
C HIS A 273 19.38 -3.62 10.57
N HIS A 274 19.16 -2.30 10.44
CA HIS A 274 20.17 -1.34 9.97
C HIS A 274 20.83 -1.79 8.64
N ALA A 275 20.03 -2.37 7.73
CA ALA A 275 20.48 -2.88 6.45
C ALA A 275 19.75 -2.20 5.28
N SER A 276 20.50 -1.86 4.24
CA SER A 276 19.92 -1.50 2.95
C SER A 276 19.43 -2.76 2.22
N VAL A 277 18.24 -2.67 1.60
CA VAL A 277 17.67 -3.78 0.83
C VAL A 277 17.69 -3.43 -0.66
N THR A 278 18.46 -4.20 -1.41
CA THR A 278 18.45 -4.14 -2.89
C THR A 278 17.46 -5.17 -3.41
N ILE A 279 16.54 -4.75 -4.27
CA ILE A 279 15.55 -5.63 -4.88
C ILE A 279 16.00 -5.99 -6.30
N LYS A 280 16.26 -7.27 -6.52
CA LYS A 280 16.48 -7.84 -7.84
C LYS A 280 15.13 -8.22 -8.43
N TRP A 281 14.67 -7.45 -9.39
CA TRP A 281 13.43 -7.71 -10.11
C TRP A 281 13.59 -8.88 -11.06
N VAL A 282 12.80 -9.92 -10.90
CA VAL A 282 12.84 -11.12 -11.74
C VAL A 282 11.46 -11.32 -12.36
N ASP A 283 11.40 -11.19 -13.67
CA ASP A 283 10.18 -11.48 -14.43
C ASP A 283 9.97 -13.00 -14.48
N SER A 284 8.91 -13.45 -13.82
CA SER A 284 8.59 -14.88 -13.74
C SER A 284 8.30 -15.53 -15.10
N GLU A 285 7.91 -14.75 -16.11
CA GLU A 285 7.72 -15.27 -17.48
C GLU A 285 9.04 -15.67 -18.15
N GLN A 286 10.16 -15.11 -17.69
CA GLN A 286 11.50 -15.39 -18.24
C GLN A 286 12.27 -16.48 -17.47
N VAL A 287 11.71 -16.98 -16.36
CA VAL A 287 12.38 -18.00 -15.54
C VAL A 287 12.07 -19.39 -16.06
N THR A 288 13.12 -20.17 -16.32
CA THR A 288 13.03 -21.58 -16.73
C THR A 288 13.92 -22.44 -15.82
N THR A 289 13.79 -23.77 -15.93
CA THR A 289 14.64 -24.71 -15.19
C THR A 289 16.12 -24.58 -15.54
N GLU A 290 16.45 -24.16 -16.77
CA GLU A 290 17.81 -24.00 -17.27
C GLU A 290 18.47 -22.70 -16.78
N ASN A 291 17.71 -21.64 -16.56
CA ASN A 291 18.24 -20.33 -16.23
C ASN A 291 18.00 -19.85 -14.81
N VAL A 292 17.19 -20.56 -14.01
CA VAL A 292 16.79 -20.13 -12.66
C VAL A 292 18.00 -19.86 -11.75
N ALA A 293 19.04 -20.67 -11.86
CA ALA A 293 20.28 -20.49 -11.09
C ALA A 293 20.97 -19.15 -11.41
N GLU A 294 20.97 -18.72 -12.67
CA GLU A 294 21.54 -17.43 -13.09
C GLU A 294 20.59 -16.27 -12.73
N GLN A 295 19.29 -16.48 -12.89
CA GLN A 295 18.27 -15.49 -12.52
C GLN A 295 18.28 -15.19 -11.01
N LEU A 296 18.53 -16.18 -10.18
CA LEU A 296 18.58 -16.05 -8.71
C LEU A 296 20.01 -16.01 -8.15
N LYS A 297 21.01 -15.80 -9.01
CA LYS A 297 22.37 -15.62 -8.58
C LYS A 297 22.53 -14.37 -7.71
N ASP A 298 23.37 -14.49 -6.69
CA ASP A 298 23.76 -13.39 -5.78
C ASP A 298 22.59 -12.81 -4.96
N VAL A 299 21.49 -13.58 -4.78
CA VAL A 299 20.39 -13.19 -3.90
C VAL A 299 20.44 -13.98 -2.59
N SER A 300 20.06 -13.33 -1.51
CA SER A 300 20.03 -13.89 -0.17
C SER A 300 18.62 -14.26 0.32
N GLY A 301 17.63 -13.96 -0.50
CA GLY A 301 16.22 -14.27 -0.23
C GLY A 301 15.39 -14.18 -1.49
N VAL A 302 14.29 -14.93 -1.54
CA VAL A 302 13.34 -14.94 -2.65
C VAL A 302 11.94 -14.62 -2.10
N ILE A 303 11.29 -13.60 -2.66
CA ILE A 303 9.89 -13.29 -2.39
C ILE A 303 9.05 -13.46 -3.65
N VAL A 304 7.92 -14.17 -3.53
CA VAL A 304 6.92 -14.29 -4.59
C VAL A 304 5.65 -13.60 -4.12
N PRO A 305 5.30 -12.43 -4.71
CA PRO A 305 4.17 -11.63 -4.29
C PRO A 305 2.83 -12.18 -4.81
N GLY A 306 1.74 -11.53 -4.41
CA GLY A 306 0.41 -11.75 -4.95
C GLY A 306 0.28 -11.41 -6.44
N GLY A 307 -0.75 -11.94 -7.08
CA GLY A 307 -1.07 -11.68 -8.49
C GLY A 307 -2.29 -12.46 -8.94
N PHE A 308 -2.78 -12.17 -10.15
CA PHE A 308 -3.92 -12.84 -10.77
C PHE A 308 -3.58 -13.32 -12.18
N GLY A 309 -4.28 -14.38 -12.66
CA GLY A 309 -4.11 -14.95 -13.98
C GLY A 309 -2.90 -15.89 -14.08
N ASP A 310 -2.76 -16.51 -15.27
CA ASP A 310 -1.88 -17.65 -15.54
C ASP A 310 -0.45 -17.30 -15.99
N ARG A 311 -0.18 -16.03 -16.35
CA ARG A 311 1.15 -15.61 -16.82
C ARG A 311 2.24 -15.88 -15.76
N GLY A 312 3.39 -16.40 -16.18
CA GLY A 312 4.58 -16.55 -15.36
C GLY A 312 4.50 -17.52 -14.18
N ILE A 313 3.45 -18.35 -14.13
CA ILE A 313 3.21 -19.28 -13.01
C ILE A 313 4.29 -20.36 -12.93
N GLU A 314 4.68 -20.97 -14.03
CA GLU A 314 5.71 -22.01 -14.03
C GLU A 314 7.08 -21.48 -13.63
N GLY A 315 7.38 -20.23 -14.00
CA GLY A 315 8.62 -19.57 -13.53
C GLY A 315 8.59 -19.25 -12.03
N MET A 316 7.42 -18.91 -11.46
CA MET A 316 7.26 -18.78 -9.99
C MET A 316 7.51 -20.13 -9.32
N ILE A 317 6.86 -21.20 -9.78
CA ILE A 317 7.03 -22.57 -9.24
C ILE A 317 8.50 -23.00 -9.33
N THR A 318 9.16 -22.76 -10.46
CA THR A 318 10.59 -23.06 -10.67
C THR A 318 11.48 -22.29 -9.69
N SER A 319 11.20 -21.01 -9.47
CA SER A 319 11.94 -20.17 -8.53
C SER A 319 11.75 -20.62 -7.07
N ILE A 320 10.51 -20.99 -6.71
CA ILE A 320 10.18 -21.51 -5.38
C ILE A 320 10.92 -22.84 -5.13
N ARG A 321 10.89 -23.73 -6.10
CA ARG A 321 11.64 -25.00 -6.05
C ARG A 321 13.12 -24.76 -5.84
N TYR A 322 13.71 -23.87 -6.62
CA TYR A 322 15.13 -23.53 -6.51
C TYR A 322 15.46 -22.97 -5.12
N ALA A 323 14.64 -22.08 -4.57
CA ALA A 323 14.83 -21.53 -3.23
C ALA A 323 14.73 -22.63 -2.17
N ARG A 324 13.72 -23.52 -2.24
CA ARG A 324 13.53 -24.63 -1.30
C ARG A 324 14.71 -25.62 -1.33
N GLU A 325 15.14 -26.05 -2.52
CA GLU A 325 16.22 -27.05 -2.67
C GLU A 325 17.61 -26.50 -2.31
N ASN A 326 17.82 -25.18 -2.42
CA ASN A 326 19.10 -24.51 -2.12
C ASN A 326 19.10 -23.78 -0.77
N ASN A 327 18.08 -23.99 0.08
CA ASN A 327 17.96 -23.40 1.41
C ASN A 327 18.01 -21.83 1.39
N ILE A 328 17.58 -21.20 0.30
CA ILE A 328 17.47 -19.74 0.20
C ILE A 328 16.20 -19.30 0.94
N PRO A 329 16.26 -18.35 1.88
CA PRO A 329 15.08 -17.81 2.55
C PRO A 329 13.98 -17.44 1.57
N PHE A 330 12.75 -17.92 1.84
CA PHE A 330 11.60 -17.76 0.94
C PHE A 330 10.38 -17.18 1.66
N LEU A 331 9.75 -16.16 1.06
CA LEU A 331 8.48 -15.61 1.48
C LEU A 331 7.47 -15.64 0.32
N GLY A 332 6.36 -16.36 0.50
CA GLY A 332 5.25 -16.39 -0.46
C GLY A 332 4.04 -15.62 0.04
N LEU A 333 3.55 -14.65 -0.74
CA LEU A 333 2.39 -13.82 -0.40
C LEU A 333 1.22 -14.18 -1.32
N CYS A 334 0.06 -14.49 -0.77
CA CYS A 334 -1.18 -14.79 -1.49
C CYS A 334 -0.95 -15.85 -2.60
N LEU A 335 -0.86 -15.44 -3.88
CA LEU A 335 -0.50 -16.33 -4.98
C LEU A 335 0.84 -17.04 -4.75
N GLY A 336 1.82 -16.35 -4.14
CA GLY A 336 3.12 -16.94 -3.82
C GLY A 336 3.03 -18.10 -2.84
N MET A 337 2.15 -18.04 -1.84
CA MET A 337 1.85 -19.19 -0.97
C MET A 337 1.18 -20.33 -1.74
N GLN A 338 0.19 -20.00 -2.60
CA GLN A 338 -0.52 -20.99 -3.39
C GLN A 338 0.44 -21.74 -4.33
N MET A 339 1.35 -21.02 -4.98
CA MET A 339 2.36 -21.63 -5.85
C MET A 339 3.41 -22.43 -5.08
N ALA A 340 3.71 -22.07 -3.82
CA ALA A 340 4.56 -22.89 -2.96
C ALA A 340 3.90 -24.25 -2.60
N ILE A 341 2.59 -24.28 -2.42
CA ILE A 341 1.83 -25.52 -2.20
C ILE A 341 1.79 -26.36 -3.49
N VAL A 342 1.56 -25.75 -4.64
CA VAL A 342 1.60 -26.43 -5.95
C VAL A 342 3.00 -27.03 -6.18
N GLU A 343 4.05 -26.25 -5.94
CA GLU A 343 5.44 -26.72 -6.04
C GLU A 343 5.69 -27.94 -5.15
N PHE A 344 5.31 -27.82 -3.88
CA PHE A 344 5.48 -28.90 -2.91
C PHE A 344 4.69 -30.17 -3.30
N ALA A 345 3.47 -30.00 -3.76
CA ALA A 345 2.67 -31.14 -4.23
C ALA A 345 3.30 -31.81 -5.45
N ARG A 346 3.83 -31.06 -6.41
CA ARG A 346 4.46 -31.61 -7.61
C ARG A 346 5.78 -32.33 -7.35
N HIS A 347 6.64 -31.76 -6.48
CA HIS A 347 8.02 -32.20 -6.37
C HIS A 347 8.36 -32.94 -5.06
N VAL A 348 7.51 -32.82 -4.05
CA VAL A 348 7.70 -33.54 -2.78
C VAL A 348 6.67 -34.67 -2.63
N LEU A 349 5.41 -34.47 -3.03
CA LEU A 349 4.38 -35.50 -3.03
C LEU A 349 4.33 -36.33 -4.34
N ASP A 350 5.11 -35.98 -5.34
CA ASP A 350 5.11 -36.56 -6.71
C ASP A 350 3.74 -36.55 -7.42
N ILE A 351 2.93 -35.51 -7.14
CA ILE A 351 1.65 -35.25 -7.82
C ILE A 351 1.89 -34.26 -8.96
N ARG A 352 2.39 -34.73 -10.11
CA ARG A 352 2.96 -33.92 -11.19
C ARG A 352 1.99 -32.93 -11.83
N ASP A 353 0.69 -33.24 -11.84
CA ASP A 353 -0.38 -32.42 -12.39
C ASP A 353 -1.14 -31.61 -11.32
N ALA A 354 -0.60 -31.52 -10.09
CA ALA A 354 -1.16 -30.65 -9.06
C ALA A 354 -1.16 -29.19 -9.52
N HIS A 355 -2.30 -28.53 -9.37
CA HIS A 355 -2.47 -27.15 -9.79
C HIS A 355 -3.55 -26.40 -8.98
N SER A 356 -3.72 -25.12 -9.28
CA SER A 356 -4.89 -24.32 -8.87
C SER A 356 -5.96 -24.40 -9.94
N ILE A 357 -7.23 -24.59 -9.57
CA ILE A 357 -8.35 -24.55 -10.53
C ILE A 357 -8.58 -23.15 -11.13
N GLU A 358 -8.02 -22.09 -10.53
CA GLU A 358 -8.00 -20.76 -11.14
C GLU A 358 -7.20 -20.74 -12.42
N LEU A 359 -6.11 -21.50 -12.46
CA LEU A 359 -5.08 -21.45 -13.50
C LEU A 359 -5.21 -22.63 -14.48
N ASP A 360 -5.62 -23.79 -13.97
CA ASP A 360 -5.98 -24.96 -14.76
C ASP A 360 -7.31 -25.57 -14.23
N PRO A 361 -8.45 -25.15 -14.81
CA PRO A 361 -9.77 -25.67 -14.39
C PRO A 361 -9.97 -27.18 -14.63
N GLN A 362 -9.07 -27.83 -15.38
CA GLN A 362 -9.18 -29.26 -15.72
C GLN A 362 -8.19 -30.13 -14.94
N THR A 363 -7.40 -29.55 -14.04
CA THR A 363 -6.45 -30.34 -13.23
C THR A 363 -7.15 -31.47 -12.48
N ALA A 364 -6.59 -32.69 -12.53
CA ALA A 364 -7.09 -33.80 -11.75
C ALA A 364 -6.78 -33.67 -10.23
N HIS A 365 -5.78 -32.83 -9.89
CA HIS A 365 -5.32 -32.61 -8.52
C HIS A 365 -5.36 -31.12 -8.14
N PRO A 366 -6.57 -30.57 -7.86
CA PRO A 366 -6.76 -29.17 -7.47
C PRO A 366 -6.32 -28.96 -6.00
N VAL A 367 -5.02 -28.77 -5.77
CA VAL A 367 -4.48 -28.48 -4.43
C VAL A 367 -4.86 -27.07 -3.94
N ILE A 368 -5.20 -26.19 -4.88
CA ILE A 368 -5.81 -24.88 -4.66
C ILE A 368 -7.16 -24.87 -5.36
N HIS A 369 -8.22 -24.51 -4.63
CA HIS A 369 -9.59 -24.56 -5.15
C HIS A 369 -10.42 -23.33 -4.77
N LEU A 370 -11.63 -23.23 -5.34
CA LEU A 370 -12.56 -22.17 -5.02
C LEU A 370 -13.14 -22.36 -3.62
N MET A 371 -13.27 -21.29 -2.86
CA MET A 371 -13.98 -21.32 -1.58
C MET A 371 -15.46 -21.72 -1.81
N PRO A 372 -16.03 -22.54 -0.91
CA PRO A 372 -17.45 -22.93 -1.01
C PRO A 372 -18.39 -21.74 -1.11
N ASP A 373 -18.10 -20.65 -0.40
CA ASP A 373 -18.90 -19.41 -0.35
C ASP A 373 -18.79 -18.59 -1.65
N GLN A 374 -17.86 -18.92 -2.54
CA GLN A 374 -17.64 -18.26 -3.83
C GLN A 374 -18.30 -19.01 -4.99
N ASN A 375 -18.90 -20.18 -4.74
CA ASN A 375 -19.62 -20.94 -5.74
C ASN A 375 -20.90 -20.22 -6.17
N GLY A 376 -21.07 -20.00 -7.48
CA GLY A 376 -22.26 -19.36 -8.05
C GLY A 376 -22.23 -17.84 -8.06
N VAL A 377 -21.14 -17.19 -7.67
CA VAL A 377 -20.96 -15.74 -7.77
C VAL A 377 -20.71 -15.35 -9.23
N THR A 378 -21.60 -14.54 -9.80
CA THR A 378 -21.53 -14.07 -11.20
C THR A 378 -20.81 -12.73 -11.33
N ASP A 379 -20.94 -11.86 -10.32
CA ASP A 379 -20.26 -10.56 -10.28
C ASP A 379 -18.82 -10.72 -9.78
N ILE A 380 -17.85 -10.29 -10.60
CA ILE A 380 -16.43 -10.42 -10.24
C ILE A 380 -15.97 -9.34 -9.27
N GLY A 381 -16.54 -8.13 -9.39
CA GLY A 381 -16.11 -6.98 -8.57
C GLY A 381 -16.66 -7.03 -7.14
N GLY A 382 -15.76 -6.92 -6.14
CA GLY A 382 -16.13 -6.85 -4.72
C GLY A 382 -16.60 -8.18 -4.10
N THR A 383 -16.34 -9.32 -4.75
CA THR A 383 -16.78 -10.65 -4.31
C THR A 383 -15.65 -11.54 -3.79
N LEU A 384 -14.44 -11.02 -3.75
CA LEU A 384 -13.28 -11.68 -3.16
C LEU A 384 -13.42 -11.70 -1.62
N ARG A 385 -12.61 -12.53 -0.96
CA ARG A 385 -12.34 -12.38 0.47
C ARG A 385 -11.47 -11.14 0.64
N LEU A 386 -12.10 -10.04 1.10
CA LEU A 386 -11.52 -8.70 1.16
C LEU A 386 -11.48 -8.19 2.59
N GLY A 387 -10.36 -7.60 2.98
CA GLY A 387 -10.20 -6.97 4.29
C GLY A 387 -9.50 -7.85 5.31
N SER A 388 -9.59 -7.45 6.58
CA SER A 388 -8.89 -8.08 7.69
C SER A 388 -9.65 -9.31 8.19
N TYR A 389 -8.98 -10.46 8.24
CA TYR A 389 -9.51 -11.71 8.77
C TYR A 389 -8.61 -12.30 9.84
N PRO A 390 -9.20 -12.91 10.88
CA PRO A 390 -8.45 -13.50 11.96
C PRO A 390 -7.80 -14.82 11.54
N CYS A 391 -6.60 -15.05 12.07
CA CYS A 391 -5.84 -16.29 11.93
C CYS A 391 -5.32 -16.73 13.30
N ILE A 392 -5.34 -18.05 13.56
CA ILE A 392 -4.78 -18.69 14.75
C ILE A 392 -3.46 -19.34 14.38
N LEU A 393 -2.37 -18.91 15.02
CA LEU A 393 -1.04 -19.44 14.81
C LEU A 393 -0.74 -20.63 15.74
N GLY A 394 -0.09 -21.64 15.19
CA GLY A 394 0.42 -22.78 15.97
C GLY A 394 1.58 -22.34 16.86
N LYS A 395 1.58 -22.70 18.15
CA LYS A 395 2.56 -22.23 19.15
C LYS A 395 4.01 -22.64 18.88
N ASP A 396 4.21 -23.78 18.21
CA ASP A 396 5.54 -24.31 17.90
C ASP A 396 6.03 -23.91 16.50
N THR A 397 5.45 -22.86 15.93
CA THR A 397 5.75 -22.39 14.58
C THR A 397 6.65 -21.15 14.57
N LYS A 398 7.37 -20.96 13.47
CA LYS A 398 8.17 -19.76 13.26
C LYS A 398 7.28 -18.50 13.15
N ALA A 399 6.12 -18.63 12.52
CA ALA A 399 5.13 -17.54 12.47
C ALA A 399 4.74 -17.06 13.87
N TYR A 400 4.41 -17.99 14.78
CA TYR A 400 4.09 -17.63 16.16
C TYR A 400 5.26 -16.90 16.85
N GLN A 401 6.50 -17.36 16.65
CA GLN A 401 7.68 -16.71 17.22
C GLN A 401 7.87 -15.27 16.69
N LEU A 402 7.59 -15.05 15.40
CA LEU A 402 7.72 -13.73 14.76
C LEU A 402 6.64 -12.76 15.23
N TYR A 403 5.38 -13.19 15.31
CA TYR A 403 4.28 -12.33 15.76
C TYR A 403 4.19 -12.17 17.28
N GLY A 404 4.70 -13.13 18.04
CA GLY A 404 4.64 -13.11 19.51
C GLY A 404 3.23 -13.30 20.10
N THR A 405 2.25 -13.69 19.29
CA THR A 405 0.86 -13.90 19.71
C THR A 405 0.21 -15.03 18.91
N GLU A 406 -0.75 -15.72 19.54
CA GLU A 406 -1.50 -16.81 18.92
C GLU A 406 -2.57 -16.31 17.94
N LYS A 407 -3.15 -15.13 18.22
CA LYS A 407 -4.23 -14.57 17.40
C LYS A 407 -3.73 -13.34 16.66
N ILE A 408 -3.81 -13.40 15.35
CA ILE A 408 -3.48 -12.30 14.46
C ILE A 408 -4.65 -11.99 13.54
N ALA A 409 -4.61 -10.85 12.88
CA ALA A 409 -5.54 -10.50 11.82
C ALA A 409 -4.79 -9.82 10.68
N GLU A 410 -4.94 -10.32 9.47
CA GLU A 410 -4.26 -9.86 8.28
C GLU A 410 -5.24 -9.53 7.16
N ARG A 411 -4.83 -8.65 6.23
CA ARG A 411 -5.65 -8.25 5.08
C ARG A 411 -5.55 -9.28 3.97
N HIS A 412 -6.69 -9.57 3.34
CA HIS A 412 -6.84 -10.55 2.27
C HIS A 412 -7.42 -9.90 1.01
N ARG A 413 -7.03 -10.45 -0.14
CA ARG A 413 -7.56 -10.13 -1.46
C ARG A 413 -7.45 -11.34 -2.36
N HIS A 414 -8.29 -12.34 -2.16
CA HIS A 414 -8.24 -13.59 -2.95
C HIS A 414 -9.59 -14.30 -2.96
N ARG A 415 -9.72 -15.28 -3.83
CA ARG A 415 -10.91 -16.12 -4.00
C ARG A 415 -10.62 -17.58 -3.77
N TYR A 416 -9.43 -18.03 -4.11
CA TYR A 416 -9.01 -19.41 -4.06
C TYR A 416 -8.23 -19.70 -2.79
N GLU A 417 -8.35 -20.94 -2.31
CA GLU A 417 -7.83 -21.41 -1.02
C GLU A 417 -7.18 -22.78 -1.16
N VAL A 418 -6.42 -23.18 -0.14
CA VAL A 418 -5.87 -24.52 -0.02
C VAL A 418 -6.98 -25.55 0.08
N ASN A 419 -6.95 -26.57 -0.76
CA ASN A 419 -7.92 -27.66 -0.71
C ASN A 419 -7.67 -28.54 0.50
N ASN A 420 -8.68 -28.67 1.36
CA ASN A 420 -8.62 -29.42 2.62
C ASN A 420 -8.32 -30.91 2.43
N ASP A 421 -8.67 -31.50 1.28
CA ASP A 421 -8.41 -32.91 0.97
C ASP A 421 -6.92 -33.23 0.92
N TYR A 422 -6.08 -32.24 0.66
CA TYR A 422 -4.62 -32.41 0.57
C TYR A 422 -3.87 -32.08 1.88
N ARG A 423 -4.54 -31.56 2.92
CA ARG A 423 -3.86 -31.18 4.18
C ARG A 423 -3.07 -32.31 4.80
N ALA A 424 -3.67 -33.51 4.89
CA ALA A 424 -3.03 -34.69 5.48
C ALA A 424 -1.78 -35.10 4.67
N ALA A 425 -1.84 -35.05 3.34
CA ALA A 425 -0.71 -35.36 2.48
C ALA A 425 0.43 -34.33 2.64
N LEU A 426 0.10 -33.04 2.63
CA LEU A 426 1.07 -31.95 2.84
C LEU A 426 1.79 -32.07 4.18
N THR A 427 1.04 -32.29 5.27
CA THR A 427 1.62 -32.38 6.63
C THR A 427 2.44 -33.65 6.85
N SER A 428 2.01 -34.77 6.32
CA SER A 428 2.77 -36.04 6.46
C SER A 428 4.12 -36.01 5.73
N HIS A 429 4.30 -35.10 4.77
CA HIS A 429 5.56 -34.92 4.04
C HIS A 429 6.39 -33.70 4.52
N GLY A 430 6.01 -33.10 5.66
CA GLY A 430 6.86 -32.13 6.36
C GLY A 430 6.46 -30.67 6.17
N MET A 431 5.33 -30.35 5.53
CA MET A 431 4.78 -29.02 5.55
C MET A 431 4.00 -28.77 6.85
N THR A 432 4.22 -27.65 7.50
CA THR A 432 3.44 -27.23 8.67
C THR A 432 2.40 -26.20 8.24
N LEU A 433 1.13 -26.42 8.60
CA LEU A 433 0.06 -25.43 8.45
C LEU A 433 0.10 -24.53 9.68
N SER A 434 0.92 -23.48 9.61
CA SER A 434 1.29 -22.67 10.78
C SER A 434 0.24 -21.64 11.16
N GLY A 435 -0.69 -21.30 10.27
CA GLY A 435 -1.81 -20.43 10.53
C GLY A 435 -3.10 -20.98 9.94
N ILE A 436 -4.19 -20.95 10.73
CA ILE A 436 -5.49 -21.48 10.31
C ILE A 436 -6.59 -20.51 10.75
N SER A 437 -7.68 -20.39 9.96
CA SER A 437 -8.86 -19.62 10.34
C SER A 437 -9.48 -20.15 11.66
N PRO A 438 -10.13 -19.31 12.47
CA PRO A 438 -10.68 -19.73 13.78
C PRO A 438 -11.66 -20.90 13.73
N ASP A 439 -12.35 -21.08 12.60
CA ASP A 439 -13.25 -22.22 12.36
C ASP A 439 -12.54 -23.48 11.85
N GLY A 440 -11.20 -23.42 11.67
CA GLY A 440 -10.36 -24.52 11.23
C GLY A 440 -10.43 -24.85 9.73
N ARG A 441 -11.24 -24.12 8.95
CA ARG A 441 -11.51 -24.48 7.54
C ARG A 441 -10.47 -24.00 6.55
N ILE A 442 -9.82 -22.86 6.81
CA ILE A 442 -8.93 -22.19 5.86
C ILE A 442 -7.50 -22.23 6.37
N VAL A 443 -6.57 -22.61 5.47
CA VAL A 443 -5.14 -22.52 5.72
C VAL A 443 -4.66 -21.14 5.37
N GLU A 444 -4.23 -20.40 6.37
CA GLU A 444 -3.78 -19.00 6.24
C GLU A 444 -2.27 -18.87 6.07
N MET A 445 -1.50 -19.81 6.66
CA MET A 445 -0.05 -19.79 6.60
C MET A 445 0.53 -21.20 6.56
N ILE A 446 1.66 -21.35 5.85
CA ILE A 446 2.44 -22.57 5.75
C ILE A 446 3.91 -22.32 6.08
N GLU A 447 4.59 -23.35 6.59
CA GLU A 447 6.03 -23.35 6.85
C GLU A 447 6.67 -24.68 6.47
N LEU A 448 7.96 -24.65 6.17
CA LEU A 448 8.81 -25.84 6.10
C LEU A 448 9.80 -25.81 7.27
N PRO A 449 9.55 -26.58 8.36
CA PRO A 449 10.38 -26.53 9.58
C PRO A 449 11.84 -26.91 9.35
N ASN A 450 12.09 -27.82 8.41
CA ASN A 450 13.43 -28.29 8.05
C ASN A 450 14.20 -27.33 7.12
N HIS A 451 13.55 -26.26 6.63
CA HIS A 451 14.18 -25.21 5.85
C HIS A 451 14.62 -24.05 6.77
N PRO A 452 15.77 -23.42 6.53
CA PRO A 452 16.25 -22.33 7.37
C PRO A 452 15.19 -21.21 7.57
N TRP A 453 14.50 -20.82 6.49
CA TRP A 453 13.39 -19.87 6.55
C TRP A 453 12.48 -20.02 5.31
N PHE A 454 11.34 -20.65 5.43
CA PHE A 454 10.37 -20.83 4.35
C PHE A 454 8.97 -20.63 4.90
N ILE A 455 8.34 -19.52 4.56
CA ILE A 455 6.98 -19.17 5.03
C ILE A 455 6.14 -18.72 3.83
N GLY A 456 4.90 -19.18 3.77
CA GLY A 456 3.86 -18.69 2.88
C GLY A 456 2.66 -18.17 3.68
N THR A 457 2.06 -17.09 3.26
CA THR A 457 0.81 -16.54 3.81
C THR A 457 -0.20 -16.26 2.72
N GLN A 458 -1.48 -16.61 2.96
CA GLN A 458 -2.58 -16.30 2.05
C GLN A 458 -2.94 -14.80 2.09
N ALA A 459 -2.54 -14.15 3.14
CA ALA A 459 -2.75 -12.72 3.36
C ALA A 459 -1.78 -11.82 2.59
N HIS A 460 -2.02 -10.51 2.70
CA HIS A 460 -1.19 -9.42 2.22
C HIS A 460 -0.61 -8.61 3.39
N PRO A 461 0.38 -9.16 4.12
CA PRO A 461 0.98 -8.48 5.29
C PRO A 461 1.74 -7.21 4.92
N GLU A 462 2.17 -7.07 3.67
CA GLU A 462 2.79 -5.86 3.13
C GLU A 462 1.93 -4.61 3.34
N LEU A 463 0.59 -4.76 3.27
CA LEU A 463 -0.35 -3.66 3.44
C LEU A 463 -0.39 -3.11 4.87
N LYS A 464 0.10 -3.88 5.85
CA LYS A 464 0.13 -3.47 7.28
C LYS A 464 1.51 -3.09 7.79
N SER A 465 2.55 -3.15 6.94
CA SER A 465 3.89 -2.74 7.32
C SER A 465 4.00 -1.21 7.43
N ARG A 466 4.71 -0.73 8.45
CA ARG A 466 4.97 0.69 8.71
C ARG A 466 6.47 0.93 8.86
N PRO A 467 7.00 2.10 8.53
CA PRO A 467 8.44 2.37 8.65
C PRO A 467 8.94 2.30 10.09
N ASN A 468 8.13 2.78 11.04
CA ASN A 468 8.40 2.74 12.49
C ASN A 468 7.98 1.41 13.15
N ARG A 469 7.16 0.60 12.47
CA ARG A 469 6.66 -0.69 12.95
C ARG A 469 6.64 -1.72 11.82
N PRO A 470 7.82 -2.21 11.39
CA PRO A 470 7.95 -3.18 10.33
C PRO A 470 7.14 -4.46 10.60
N HIS A 471 6.46 -4.96 9.59
CA HIS A 471 5.66 -6.18 9.73
C HIS A 471 6.55 -7.37 10.10
N PRO A 472 6.16 -8.24 11.08
CA PRO A 472 6.98 -9.32 11.60
C PRO A 472 7.53 -10.28 10.55
N LEU A 473 6.73 -10.64 9.54
CA LEU A 473 7.16 -11.53 8.46
C LEU A 473 8.27 -10.91 7.60
N PHE A 474 8.17 -9.63 7.26
CA PHE A 474 9.19 -8.93 6.48
C PHE A 474 10.47 -8.70 7.29
N LYS A 475 10.34 -8.29 8.55
CA LYS A 475 11.49 -8.19 9.46
C LYS A 475 12.20 -9.54 9.61
N GLY A 476 11.45 -10.62 9.83
CA GLY A 476 12.02 -11.97 9.95
C GLY A 476 12.66 -12.47 8.67
N PHE A 477 12.04 -12.22 7.53
CA PHE A 477 12.59 -12.59 6.22
C PHE A 477 13.91 -11.89 5.91
N ILE A 478 14.01 -10.57 6.14
CA ILE A 478 15.27 -9.84 5.93
C ILE A 478 16.34 -10.31 6.93
N GLY A 479 15.99 -10.56 8.19
CA GLY A 479 16.91 -11.15 9.16
C GLY A 479 17.49 -12.49 8.69
N ALA A 480 16.64 -13.37 8.18
CA ALA A 480 17.05 -14.67 7.62
C ALA A 480 17.93 -14.50 6.35
N ALA A 481 17.60 -13.55 5.48
CA ALA A 481 18.39 -13.24 4.30
C ALA A 481 19.80 -12.76 4.66
N LEU A 482 19.93 -11.88 5.65
CA LEU A 482 21.22 -11.42 6.18
C LEU A 482 22.05 -12.57 6.78
N GLU A 483 21.40 -13.51 7.50
CA GLU A 483 22.08 -14.71 8.03
C GLU A 483 22.53 -15.64 6.91
N TYR A 484 21.72 -15.84 5.88
CA TYR A 484 22.06 -16.64 4.72
C TYR A 484 23.28 -16.05 3.98
N GLN A 485 23.29 -14.73 3.75
CA GLN A 485 24.41 -14.04 3.13
C GLN A 485 25.71 -14.29 3.91
N LYS A 486 25.73 -14.04 5.21
CA LYS A 486 26.91 -14.25 6.07
C LYS A 486 27.45 -15.67 6.04
N LYS A 487 26.59 -16.67 5.88
CA LYS A 487 26.99 -18.07 5.79
C LYS A 487 27.67 -18.42 4.46
N ASN A 488 27.30 -17.72 3.40
CA ASN A 488 27.82 -17.97 2.04
C ASN A 488 29.04 -17.11 1.69
N GLU A 489 29.32 -16.07 2.46
CA GLU A 489 30.52 -15.24 2.34
C GLU A 489 31.72 -15.80 3.12
N ASN A 490 31.50 -16.74 4.06
CA ASN A 490 32.51 -17.47 4.84
C ASN A 490 32.80 -18.86 4.26
#